data_32d7c6d1d3401504f3cd55f6e0f9d800
#
_entry.id   32d7c6d1d3401504f3cd55f6e0f9d800
#
_cell.length_a   1.000
_cell.length_b   1.000
_cell.length_c   1.000
_cell.angle_alpha   90.00
_cell.angle_beta   90.00
_cell.angle_gamma   90.00
#
_symmetry.space_group_name_H-M   'P 1'
#
loop_
_entity.id
_entity.type
_entity.pdbx_description
1 polymer ?
#
loop_
_entity_poly.entity_id
_entity_poly.type
_entity_poly.pdbx_seq_one_letter_code
_entity_poly.pdbx_strand_id
1 'polypeptide(L)'
;MPINKALADYLELYHKGEANAVTSRELECAFRMRGSELRREINALRGDGIPICSFDGGYYYAATEEELRRTIRQLRSRIKKIAFAERGLSRTLPDYEDTGQLSLPLEGGDTS
;
A
#
# COMPACT_ATOMS: atom_id res chain seq x y z
N MET A 1 3.41 18.81 6.90
CA MET A 1 3.43 18.21 8.05
C MET A 1 3.44 16.78 7.90
N PRO A 2 4.29 16.17 8.48
CA PRO A 2 4.40 14.80 8.37
C PRO A 2 3.22 14.21 8.96
N ILE A 3 2.66 13.34 8.30
CA ILE A 3 1.51 12.75 8.66
C ILE A 3 1.63 12.10 9.93
N ASN A 4 2.46 11.21 10.11
CA ASN A 4 2.47 10.52 11.35
C ASN A 4 3.88 10.20 11.75
N LYS A 5 4.60 11.25 12.08
CA LYS A 5 5.96 11.08 12.49
C LYS A 5 6.05 10.20 13.72
N ALA A 6 5.05 10.27 14.60
CA ALA A 6 5.05 9.44 15.80
C ALA A 6 5.00 7.96 15.44
N LEU A 7 4.24 7.60 14.41
CA LEU A 7 4.17 6.21 13.98
C LEU A 7 5.52 5.75 13.43
N ALA A 8 6.15 6.59 12.63
CA ALA A 8 7.47 6.24 12.08
C ALA A 8 8.50 6.08 13.18
N ASP A 9 8.50 6.99 14.13
CA ASP A 9 9.47 6.95 15.23
C ASP A 9 9.23 5.71 16.10
N TYR A 10 7.98 5.37 16.33
CA TYR A 10 7.63 4.21 17.13
C TYR A 10 8.14 2.93 16.47
N LEU A 11 7.95 2.82 15.16
CA LEU A 11 8.42 1.64 14.45
C LEU A 11 9.94 1.56 14.46
N GLU A 12 10.59 2.68 14.27
CA GLU A 12 12.05 2.70 14.26
C GLU A 12 12.61 2.33 15.63
N LEU A 13 11.99 2.82 16.67
CA LEU A 13 12.48 2.60 18.01
C LEU A 13 12.17 1.21 18.56
N TYR A 14 11.00 0.70 18.31
CA TYR A 14 10.57 -0.55 18.94
C TYR A 14 10.41 -1.74 18.00
N HIS A 15 10.33 -1.51 16.72
CA HIS A 15 10.03 -2.58 15.77
C HIS A 15 10.96 -2.55 14.58
N LYS A 16 12.24 -2.52 14.86
CA LYS A 16 13.22 -2.48 13.80
C LYS A 16 13.66 -3.90 13.48
N GLY A 17 13.60 -4.27 12.24
CA GLY A 17 13.94 -5.61 11.79
C GLY A 17 12.73 -6.53 11.78
N GLU A 18 12.74 -7.49 10.87
CA GLU A 18 11.61 -8.40 10.71
C GLU A 18 11.29 -9.16 12.00
N ALA A 19 12.30 -9.54 12.76
CA ALA A 19 12.09 -10.28 13.99
C ALA A 19 11.31 -9.49 15.03
N ASN A 20 11.26 -8.18 14.88
CA ASN A 20 10.54 -7.33 15.81
C ASN A 20 9.26 -6.74 15.19
N ALA A 21 8.77 -7.34 14.14
CA ALA A 21 7.56 -6.85 13.47
C ALA A 21 6.38 -6.80 14.43
N VAL A 22 5.51 -5.82 14.22
CA VAL A 22 4.32 -5.64 15.04
C VAL A 22 3.11 -5.83 14.14
N THR A 23 2.06 -6.43 14.67
CA THR A 23 0.87 -6.69 13.85
C THR A 23 0.13 -5.40 13.57
N SER A 24 -0.63 -5.40 12.47
CA SER A 24 -1.48 -4.27 12.15
C SER A 24 -2.44 -3.97 13.28
N ARG A 25 -3.01 -5.02 13.84
CA ARG A 25 -3.98 -4.85 14.92
C ARG A 25 -3.37 -4.15 16.14
N GLU A 26 -2.15 -4.52 16.48
CA GLU A 26 -1.50 -3.87 17.61
C GLU A 26 -1.24 -2.40 17.34
N LEU A 27 -0.87 -2.08 16.09
CA LEU A 27 -0.66 -0.68 15.73
C LEU A 27 -1.97 0.09 15.73
N GLU A 28 -3.04 -0.55 15.25
CA GLU A 28 -4.35 0.09 15.25
C GLU A 28 -4.75 0.46 16.67
N CYS A 29 -4.53 -0.44 17.60
CA CYS A 29 -4.86 -0.16 18.98
C CYS A 29 -3.94 0.90 19.58
N ALA A 30 -2.66 0.80 19.35
CA ALA A 30 -1.70 1.73 19.92
C ALA A 30 -1.92 3.16 19.47
N PHE A 31 -2.31 3.33 18.20
CA PHE A 31 -2.48 4.65 17.62
C PHE A 31 -3.94 5.03 17.42
N ARG A 32 -4.86 4.19 17.88
CA ARG A 32 -6.29 4.45 17.78
C ARG A 32 -6.71 4.75 16.35
N MET A 33 -6.30 3.89 15.44
CA MET A 33 -6.61 4.02 14.04
C MET A 33 -7.37 2.81 13.56
N ARG A 34 -8.17 2.98 12.52
CA ARG A 34 -8.79 1.86 11.86
C ARG A 34 -7.75 1.31 10.90
N GLY A 35 -7.95 0.09 10.46
CA GLY A 35 -7.01 -0.54 9.53
C GLY A 35 -6.82 0.25 8.26
N SER A 36 -7.88 0.84 7.71
CA SER A 36 -7.76 1.63 6.48
C SER A 36 -6.93 2.89 6.70
N GLU A 37 -7.09 3.51 7.86
CA GLU A 37 -6.30 4.69 8.19
C GLU A 37 -4.84 4.31 8.34
N LEU A 38 -4.58 3.20 9.02
CA LEU A 38 -3.21 2.75 9.21
C LEU A 38 -2.54 2.50 7.87
N ARG A 39 -3.23 1.82 6.95
CA ARG A 39 -2.66 1.56 5.64
C ARG A 39 -2.34 2.85 4.89
N ARG A 40 -3.22 3.85 5.00
CA ARG A 40 -2.96 5.12 4.35
C ARG A 40 -1.75 5.82 4.94
N GLU A 41 -1.63 5.77 6.28
CA GLU A 41 -0.50 6.40 6.95
C GLU A 41 0.82 5.71 6.58
N ILE A 42 0.82 4.38 6.57
CA ILE A 42 2.01 3.63 6.18
C ILE A 42 2.39 3.97 4.74
N ASN A 43 1.40 4.04 3.87
CA ASN A 43 1.68 4.35 2.48
C ASN A 43 2.25 5.77 2.31
N ALA A 44 1.71 6.71 3.06
CA ALA A 44 2.21 8.09 3.01
C ALA A 44 3.65 8.17 3.53
N LEU A 45 3.94 7.46 4.61
CA LEU A 45 5.29 7.45 5.15
C LEU A 45 6.28 6.82 4.17
N ARG A 46 5.86 5.74 3.52
CA ARG A 46 6.71 5.12 2.50
C ARG A 46 6.97 6.08 1.34
N GLY A 47 5.97 6.85 0.96
CA GLY A 47 6.11 7.84 -0.09
C GLY A 47 7.10 8.92 0.28
N ASP A 48 7.24 9.18 1.58
CA ASP A 48 8.20 10.15 2.06
C ASP A 48 9.60 9.54 2.28
N GLY A 49 9.76 8.29 1.91
CA GLY A 49 11.08 7.66 2.02
C GLY A 49 11.36 6.98 3.36
N ILE A 50 10.33 6.77 4.16
CA ILE A 50 10.52 6.06 5.43
C ILE A 50 10.49 4.57 5.15
N PRO A 51 11.54 3.82 5.51
CA PRO A 51 11.65 2.41 5.10
C PRO A 51 10.82 1.46 5.96
N ILE A 52 9.52 1.49 5.75
CA ILE A 52 8.62 0.61 6.49
C ILE A 52 8.34 -0.64 5.66
N CYS A 53 8.63 -1.79 6.23
CA CYS A 53 8.46 -3.08 5.59
C CYS A 53 7.22 -3.78 6.08
N SER A 54 6.77 -4.76 5.32
CA SER A 54 5.60 -5.56 5.68
C SER A 54 6.00 -7.01 5.87
N PHE A 55 5.37 -7.66 6.83
CA PHE A 55 5.62 -9.07 7.04
C PHE A 55 4.42 -9.71 7.74
N ASP A 56 3.80 -10.69 7.05
CA ASP A 56 2.79 -11.52 7.69
C ASP A 56 1.73 -10.75 8.46
N GLY A 57 1.14 -9.76 7.82
CA GLY A 57 0.06 -9.00 8.44
C GLY A 57 0.51 -7.92 9.38
N GLY A 58 1.78 -7.58 9.34
CA GLY A 58 2.30 -6.56 10.21
C GLY A 58 3.32 -5.70 9.53
N TYR A 59 3.99 -4.88 10.31
CA TYR A 59 4.95 -3.92 9.80
C TYR A 59 6.19 -3.87 10.67
N TYR A 60 7.28 -3.39 10.10
CA TYR A 60 8.48 -3.14 10.88
C TYR A 60 9.34 -2.12 10.13
N TYR A 61 10.26 -1.52 10.83
CA TYR A 61 11.19 -0.56 10.22
C TYR A 61 12.39 -1.36 9.73
N ALA A 62 12.83 -1.15 8.52
CA ALA A 62 13.91 -1.95 7.96
C ALA A 62 15.18 -1.82 8.76
N ALA A 63 15.81 -2.95 9.05
CA ALA A 63 17.10 -2.96 9.69
C ALA A 63 18.20 -3.26 8.67
N THR A 64 17.85 -3.91 7.56
CA THR A 64 18.83 -4.27 6.54
C THR A 64 18.32 -3.94 5.16
N GLU A 65 19.25 -3.83 4.24
CA GLU A 65 18.90 -3.58 2.86
C GLU A 65 18.10 -4.74 2.29
N GLU A 66 18.41 -5.95 2.70
CA GLU A 66 17.70 -7.12 2.18
C GLU A 66 16.23 -7.10 2.57
N GLU A 67 15.94 -6.70 3.79
CA GLU A 67 14.55 -6.56 4.24
C GLU A 67 13.81 -5.54 3.38
N LEU A 68 14.45 -4.43 3.12
CA LEU A 68 13.84 -3.39 2.33
C LEU A 68 13.61 -3.86 0.89
N ARG A 69 14.59 -4.53 0.30
CA ARG A 69 14.45 -5.02 -1.06
C ARG A 69 13.32 -6.03 -1.17
N ARG A 70 13.15 -6.87 -0.15
CA ARG A 70 12.09 -7.87 -0.15
C ARG A 70 10.72 -7.19 -0.18
N THR A 71 10.54 -6.16 0.62
CA THR A 71 9.28 -5.44 0.63
C THR A 71 9.03 -4.72 -0.70
N ILE A 72 10.07 -4.15 -1.27
CA ILE A 72 9.96 -3.50 -2.59
C ILE A 72 9.52 -4.53 -3.63
N ARG A 73 10.09 -5.73 -3.61
CA ARG A 73 9.69 -6.78 -4.56
C ARG A 73 8.23 -7.15 -4.38
N GLN A 74 7.75 -7.22 -3.14
CA GLN A 74 6.36 -7.53 -2.88
C GLN A 74 5.44 -6.45 -3.45
N LEU A 75 5.81 -5.20 -3.27
CA LEU A 75 5.01 -4.10 -3.81
C LEU A 75 5.00 -4.11 -5.33
N ARG A 76 6.14 -4.39 -5.95
CA ARG A 76 6.22 -4.47 -7.40
C ARG A 76 5.38 -5.61 -7.96
N SER A 77 5.36 -6.74 -7.25
CA SER A 77 4.54 -7.86 -7.65
C SER A 77 3.06 -7.48 -7.61
N ARG A 78 2.67 -6.76 -6.58
CA ARG A 78 1.28 -6.32 -6.44
C ARG A 78 0.90 -5.35 -7.54
N ILE A 79 1.80 -4.43 -7.89
CA ILE A 79 1.56 -3.50 -8.99
C ILE A 79 1.32 -4.25 -10.28
N LYS A 80 2.14 -5.28 -10.56
CA LYS A 80 2.00 -6.05 -11.78
C LYS A 80 0.66 -6.76 -11.83
N LYS A 81 0.21 -7.31 -10.72
CA LYS A 81 -1.06 -8.01 -10.67
C LYS A 81 -2.22 -7.05 -10.89
N ILE A 82 -2.13 -5.86 -10.31
CA ILE A 82 -3.18 -4.86 -10.49
C ILE A 82 -3.21 -4.39 -11.94
N ALA A 83 -2.05 -4.17 -12.52
CA ALA A 83 -1.98 -3.74 -13.92
C ALA A 83 -2.54 -4.81 -14.85
N PHE A 84 -2.28 -6.08 -14.53
CA PHE A 84 -2.80 -7.18 -15.34
C PHE A 84 -4.34 -7.18 -15.31
N ALA A 85 -4.91 -7.02 -14.12
CA ALA A 85 -6.36 -6.99 -13.98
C ALA A 85 -6.96 -5.78 -14.70
N GLU A 86 -6.32 -4.64 -14.54
CA GLU A 86 -6.79 -3.42 -15.16
C GLU A 86 -6.80 -3.57 -16.70
N ARG A 87 -5.74 -4.12 -17.26
CA ARG A 87 -5.68 -4.30 -18.71
C ARG A 87 -6.74 -5.29 -19.20
N GLY A 88 -6.98 -6.33 -18.41
CA GLY A 88 -8.01 -7.30 -18.75
C GLY A 88 -9.39 -6.67 -18.81
N LEU A 89 -9.70 -5.87 -17.80
CA LEU A 89 -10.99 -5.19 -17.76
C LEU A 89 -11.11 -4.18 -18.91
N SER A 90 -10.04 -3.45 -19.17
CA SER A 90 -10.07 -2.44 -20.23
C SER A 90 -10.38 -3.05 -21.59
N ARG A 91 -9.94 -4.28 -21.82
CA ARG A 91 -10.19 -4.92 -23.10
C ARG A 91 -11.66 -5.24 -23.32
N THR A 92 -12.46 -5.24 -22.26
CA THR A 92 -13.88 -5.55 -22.42
C THR A 92 -14.73 -4.30 -22.71
N LEU A 93 -14.14 -3.11 -22.58
CA LEU A 93 -14.89 -1.89 -22.78
C LEU A 93 -15.57 -1.77 -24.15
N PRO A 94 -14.94 -2.15 -25.26
CA PRO A 94 -15.61 -2.03 -26.54
C PRO A 94 -16.93 -2.79 -26.62
N ASP A 95 -17.02 -3.93 -25.93
CA ASP A 95 -18.26 -4.70 -25.95
C ASP A 95 -19.42 -3.94 -25.35
N TYR A 96 -19.15 -3.09 -24.38
CA TYR A 96 -20.17 -2.32 -23.71
C TYR A 96 -20.49 -1.03 -24.45
N GLU A 97 -19.51 -0.49 -25.15
CA GLU A 97 -19.76 0.69 -25.94
C GLU A 97 -20.80 0.42 -27.00
N ASP A 98 -20.81 -0.79 -27.56
CA ASP A 98 -21.74 -1.11 -28.58
C ASP A 98 -23.15 -1.11 -28.06
N THR A 99 -23.38 -1.26 -26.78
CA THR A 99 -24.72 -1.25 -26.21
C THR A 99 -25.11 0.16 -25.83
N GLY A 100 -24.23 1.10 -25.91
CA GLY A 100 -24.53 2.44 -25.52
C GLY A 100 -24.50 2.70 -24.09
N GLN A 101 -24.19 1.68 -23.32
CA GLN A 101 -24.19 1.86 -21.99
C GLN A 101 -23.17 2.70 -21.45
N LEU A 102 -22.11 2.58 -21.69
CA LEU A 102 -21.16 3.29 -21.07
C LEU A 102 -20.72 4.39 -21.74
N SER A 103 -21.34 4.77 -22.46
CA SER A 103 -20.93 5.72 -23.18
C SER A 103 -20.44 6.84 -22.57
N LEU A 104 -20.39 7.01 -21.87
CA LEU A 104 -20.01 8.03 -21.30
C LEU A 104 -18.79 8.40 -21.40
N PRO A 105 -18.49 9.12 -21.49
CA PRO A 105 -17.42 9.70 -21.62
C PRO A 105 -16.45 9.37 -20.93
N LEU A 106 -16.18 8.96 -20.94
CA LEU A 106 -15.38 8.58 -20.31
C LEU A 106 -14.22 9.14 -20.45
N GLU A 107 -14.03 9.75 -20.91
CA GLU A 107 -13.01 10.23 -21.00
C GLU A 107 -12.41 10.42 -19.98
N GLY A 108 -12.28 10.41 -19.66
CA GLY A 108 -11.75 10.53 -18.69
C GLY A 108 -11.49 9.80 -17.98
N GLY A 109 -11.47 9.45 -18.04
CA GLY A 109 -11.19 8.84 -17.37
C GLY A 109 -10.86 8.44 -16.63
N ASP A 110 -10.74 8.26 -16.41
CA ASP A 110 -10.41 7.76 -15.66
C ASP A 110 -10.42 7.30 -14.98
N THR A 111 -10.46 6.93 -14.69
CA THR A 111 -10.58 6.45 -14.02
C THR A 111 -10.46 5.86 -13.42
N SER A 112 -10.35 5.41 -12.99
CA SER A 112 -10.28 4.83 -12.24
C SER A 112 -10.25 4.39 -11.84
#